data_d3ced32a90c5b70ba84f3ab83c21ca99
#
_entry.id   d3ced32a90c5b70ba84f3ab83c21ca99
#
_cell.length_a   1.000
_cell.length_b   1.000
_cell.length_c   1.000
_cell.angle_alpha   90.00
_cell.angle_beta   90.00
_cell.angle_gamma   90.00
#
_symmetry.space_group_name_H-M   'P 1'
#
loop_
_entity.id
_entity.type
_entity.pdbx_description
1 polymer ?
#
loop_
_entity_poly.entity_id
_entity_poly.type
_entity_poly.pdbx_seq_one_letter_code
_entity_poly.pdbx_strand_id
1 'polypeptide(L)'
;MTHFVQTAPSLVIPAEVQTATAHLGEGEQQAIALALDRRALLLMDDHAGRTAARRLGVVATGSIGVLIRAKERGLVAQVLPLLQEIRGRGYWLSDELLTEAARLAGEQVE
;
A
#
# COMPACT_ATOMS: atom_id res chain seq x y z
N MET A 1 -6.05 -7.78 11.28
CA MET A 1 -5.03 -8.72 10.81
C MET A 1 -4.76 -8.48 9.35
N THR A 2 -3.50 -8.23 9.03
CA THR A 2 -3.12 -7.94 7.66
C THR A 2 -2.92 -9.26 6.92
N HIS A 3 -3.76 -9.51 5.94
CA HIS A 3 -3.57 -10.66 5.09
C HIS A 3 -2.64 -10.28 3.95
N PHE A 4 -1.58 -11.04 3.75
CA PHE A 4 -0.85 -10.99 2.51
C PHE A 4 -1.72 -11.62 1.45
N VAL A 5 -2.22 -10.79 0.55
CA VAL A 5 -2.97 -11.28 -0.58
C VAL A 5 -1.99 -11.74 -1.62
N GLN A 6 -1.73 -13.05 -1.63
CA GLN A 6 -1.05 -13.67 -2.75
C GLN A 6 -2.07 -13.95 -3.83
N THR A 7 -1.67 -13.73 -5.08
CA THR A 7 -2.51 -14.05 -6.22
C THR A 7 -2.88 -15.52 -6.22
N ALA A 8 -4.17 -15.81 -6.06
CA ALA A 8 -4.69 -17.16 -6.23
C ALA A 8 -5.03 -17.37 -7.69
N PRO A 9 -4.42 -18.36 -8.39
CA PRO A 9 -4.63 -18.53 -9.83
C PRO A 9 -6.08 -18.88 -10.21
N SER A 10 -6.88 -19.32 -9.24
CA SER A 10 -8.27 -19.75 -9.47
C SER A 10 -9.30 -18.69 -9.10
N LEU A 11 -8.88 -17.48 -8.74
CA LEU A 11 -9.81 -16.44 -8.33
C LEU A 11 -10.54 -15.87 -9.55
N VAL A 12 -11.87 -16.00 -9.54
CA VAL A 12 -12.72 -15.36 -10.54
C VAL A 12 -12.97 -13.92 -10.13
N ILE A 13 -12.60 -12.99 -10.99
CA ILE A 13 -12.79 -11.57 -10.75
C ILE A 13 -14.18 -11.17 -11.23
N PRO A 14 -15.04 -10.62 -10.33
CA PRO A 14 -16.36 -10.14 -10.76
C PRO A 14 -16.25 -9.08 -11.86
N ALA A 15 -17.25 -9.05 -12.75
CA ALA A 15 -17.23 -8.14 -13.90
C ALA A 15 -17.07 -6.67 -13.50
N GLU A 16 -17.73 -6.24 -12.44
CA GLU A 16 -17.62 -4.86 -11.95
C GLU A 16 -16.21 -4.51 -11.50
N VAL A 17 -15.52 -5.45 -10.87
CA VAL A 17 -14.13 -5.27 -10.47
C VAL A 17 -13.22 -5.24 -11.69
N GLN A 18 -13.45 -6.12 -12.66
CA GLN A 18 -12.69 -6.11 -13.91
C GLN A 18 -12.77 -4.76 -14.62
N THR A 19 -13.97 -4.21 -14.71
CA THR A 19 -14.18 -2.90 -15.35
C THR A 19 -13.47 -1.78 -14.58
N ALA A 20 -13.62 -1.74 -13.27
CA ALA A 20 -13.02 -0.70 -12.43
C ALA A 20 -11.49 -0.77 -12.37
N THR A 21 -10.91 -1.95 -12.63
CA THR A 21 -9.46 -2.19 -12.51
C THR A 21 -8.81 -2.53 -13.86
N ALA A 22 -9.50 -2.28 -14.97
CA ALA A 22 -9.04 -2.66 -16.30
C ALA A 22 -7.66 -2.05 -16.67
N HIS A 23 -7.34 -0.91 -16.09
CA HIS A 23 -6.06 -0.21 -16.33
C HIS A 23 -4.90 -0.75 -15.49
N LEU A 24 -5.16 -1.71 -14.60
CA LEU A 24 -4.16 -2.28 -13.69
C LEU A 24 -3.64 -3.62 -14.22
N GLY A 25 -2.51 -4.05 -13.69
CA GLY A 25 -1.99 -5.39 -13.93
C GLY A 25 -2.88 -6.47 -13.33
N GLU A 26 -2.76 -7.67 -13.86
CA GLU A 26 -3.59 -8.81 -13.43
C GLU A 26 -3.42 -9.12 -11.92
N GLY A 27 -2.18 -9.09 -11.43
CA GLY A 27 -1.92 -9.32 -10.00
C GLY A 27 -2.61 -8.31 -9.11
N GLU A 28 -2.61 -7.04 -9.51
CA GLU A 28 -3.27 -5.97 -8.76
C GLU A 28 -4.79 -6.13 -8.79
N GLN A 29 -5.35 -6.51 -9.94
CA GLN A 29 -6.78 -6.79 -10.07
C GLN A 29 -7.21 -7.91 -9.14
N GLN A 30 -6.44 -9.00 -9.10
CA GLN A 30 -6.73 -10.14 -8.23
C GLN A 30 -6.61 -9.77 -6.75
N ALA A 31 -5.61 -8.98 -6.39
CA ALA A 31 -5.44 -8.52 -5.02
C ALA A 31 -6.63 -7.68 -4.55
N ILE A 32 -7.10 -6.76 -5.39
CA ILE A 32 -8.27 -5.94 -5.08
C ILE A 32 -9.52 -6.81 -4.95
N ALA A 33 -9.74 -7.72 -5.88
CA ALA A 33 -10.89 -8.62 -5.84
C ALA A 33 -10.91 -9.47 -4.57
N LEU A 34 -9.75 -9.99 -4.18
CA LEU A 34 -9.63 -10.82 -2.98
C LEU A 34 -9.86 -10.00 -1.71
N ALA A 35 -9.32 -8.78 -1.65
CA ALA A 35 -9.53 -7.88 -0.51
C ALA A 35 -11.01 -7.51 -0.37
N LEU A 36 -11.69 -7.26 -1.49
CA LEU A 36 -13.12 -6.97 -1.50
C LEU A 36 -13.93 -8.17 -1.00
N ASP A 37 -13.63 -9.36 -1.52
CA ASP A 37 -14.33 -10.59 -1.15
C ASP A 37 -14.18 -10.90 0.34
N ARG A 38 -12.98 -10.73 0.89
CA ARG A 38 -12.66 -11.05 2.28
C ARG A 38 -12.81 -9.89 3.24
N ARG A 39 -13.20 -8.71 2.76
CA ARG A 39 -13.27 -7.48 3.55
C ARG A 39 -11.96 -7.22 4.29
N ALA A 40 -10.85 -7.45 3.60
CA ALA A 40 -9.51 -7.30 4.15
C ALA A 40 -8.92 -5.93 3.81
N LEU A 41 -8.00 -5.46 4.62
CA LEU A 41 -7.18 -4.31 4.30
C LEU A 41 -6.21 -4.68 3.17
N LEU A 42 -6.17 -3.87 2.14
CA LEU A 42 -5.25 -4.05 1.02
C LEU A 42 -4.00 -3.19 1.22
N LEU A 43 -2.84 -3.82 1.19
CA LEU A 43 -1.57 -3.12 1.14
C LEU A 43 -1.11 -3.04 -0.31
N MET A 44 -1.08 -1.84 -0.86
CA MET A 44 -0.74 -1.61 -2.26
C MET A 44 -0.03 -0.28 -2.41
N ASP A 45 1.18 -0.28 -2.94
CA ASP A 45 1.97 0.95 -3.09
C ASP A 45 1.66 1.73 -4.35
N ASP A 46 1.02 1.11 -5.34
CA ASP A 46 0.62 1.79 -6.56
C ASP A 46 -0.57 2.73 -6.31
N HIS A 47 -0.39 4.01 -6.64
CA HIS A 47 -1.42 5.02 -6.43
C HIS A 47 -2.70 4.75 -7.23
N ALA A 48 -2.56 4.36 -8.50
CA ALA A 48 -3.71 4.05 -9.34
C ALA A 48 -4.47 2.84 -8.79
N GLY A 49 -3.74 1.84 -8.30
CA GLY A 49 -4.33 0.67 -7.66
C GLY A 49 -5.10 1.02 -6.40
N ARG A 50 -4.53 1.85 -5.53
CA ARG A 50 -5.23 2.30 -4.32
C ARG A 50 -6.50 3.09 -4.65
N THR A 51 -6.44 3.96 -5.65
CA THR A 51 -7.59 4.75 -6.07
C THR A 51 -8.71 3.84 -6.57
N ALA A 52 -8.39 2.86 -7.41
CA ALA A 52 -9.37 1.90 -7.91
C ALA A 52 -9.98 1.07 -6.77
N ALA A 53 -9.16 0.61 -5.84
CA ALA A 53 -9.61 -0.16 -4.68
C ALA A 53 -10.60 0.64 -3.82
N ARG A 54 -10.27 1.89 -3.54
CA ARG A 54 -11.13 2.77 -2.74
C ARG A 54 -12.47 3.02 -3.38
N ARG A 55 -12.51 3.15 -4.70
CA ARG A 55 -13.77 3.30 -5.45
C ARG A 55 -14.67 2.08 -5.31
N LEU A 56 -14.10 0.93 -5.10
CA LEU A 56 -14.83 -0.32 -4.88
C LEU A 56 -15.15 -0.57 -3.40
N GLY A 57 -14.81 0.35 -2.53
CA GLY A 57 -15.06 0.21 -1.09
C GLY A 57 -14.00 -0.57 -0.34
N VAL A 58 -12.86 -0.86 -0.97
CA VAL A 58 -11.75 -1.54 -0.32
C VAL A 58 -10.89 -0.52 0.41
N VAL A 59 -10.59 -0.78 1.67
CA VAL A 59 -9.63 0.04 2.42
C VAL A 59 -8.23 -0.33 1.96
N ALA A 60 -7.54 0.63 1.35
CA ALA A 60 -6.20 0.42 0.79
C ALA A 60 -5.22 1.44 1.34
N THR A 61 -4.03 0.98 1.66
CA THR A 61 -2.93 1.84 2.11
C THR A 61 -1.61 1.36 1.50
N GLY A 62 -0.61 2.25 1.43
CA GLY A 62 0.73 1.88 1.03
C GLY A 62 1.63 1.66 2.24
N SER A 63 2.86 1.23 1.99
CA SER A 63 3.85 0.97 3.03
C SER A 63 4.12 2.20 3.88
N ILE A 64 4.18 3.37 3.26
CA ILE A 64 4.41 4.63 3.97
C ILE A 64 3.26 4.92 4.93
N GLY A 65 2.01 4.70 4.49
CA GLY A 65 0.83 4.89 5.35
C GLY A 65 0.85 3.99 6.57
N VAL A 66 1.30 2.74 6.40
CA VAL A 66 1.46 1.81 7.52
C VAL A 66 2.49 2.31 8.52
N LEU A 67 3.63 2.81 8.06
CA LEU A 67 4.69 3.32 8.93
C LEU A 67 4.24 4.58 9.69
N ILE A 68 3.52 5.47 9.02
CA ILE A 68 2.99 6.68 9.64
C ILE A 68 1.99 6.31 10.75
N ARG A 69 1.12 5.36 10.45
CA ARG A 69 0.15 4.88 11.45
C ARG A 69 0.84 4.20 12.63
N ALA A 70 1.92 3.46 12.37
CA ALA A 70 2.72 2.85 13.43
C ALA A 70 3.36 3.93 14.33
N LYS A 71 3.83 5.02 13.74
CA LYS A 71 4.36 6.17 14.51
C LYS A 71 3.27 6.80 15.37
N GLU A 72 2.10 7.03 14.82
CA GLU A 72 0.97 7.61 15.56
C GLU A 72 0.58 6.77 16.77
N ARG A 73 0.76 5.46 16.67
CA ARG A 73 0.46 4.51 17.76
C ARG A 73 1.64 4.26 18.69
N GLY A 74 2.75 4.95 18.49
CA GLY A 74 3.94 4.82 19.33
C GLY A 74 4.76 3.55 19.10
N LEU A 75 4.48 2.79 18.03
CA LEU A 75 5.22 1.57 17.70
C LEU A 75 6.55 1.85 17.01
N VAL A 76 6.66 3.01 16.35
CA VAL A 76 7.86 3.48 15.68
C VAL A 76 8.08 4.91 16.11
N ALA A 77 9.30 5.26 16.54
CA ALA A 77 9.60 6.62 17.02
C ALA A 77 9.63 7.60 15.85
N GLN A 78 10.31 7.24 14.76
CA GLN A 78 10.44 8.09 13.58
C GLN A 78 10.42 7.23 12.32
N VAL A 79 9.78 7.73 11.26
CA VAL A 79 9.64 7.03 9.99
C VAL A 79 10.86 7.22 9.10
N LEU A 80 11.39 8.45 9.01
CA LEU A 80 12.50 8.75 8.10
C LEU A 80 13.76 7.93 8.37
N PRO A 81 14.26 7.83 9.62
CA PRO A 81 15.44 7.02 9.90
C PRO A 81 15.24 5.54 9.52
N LEU A 82 14.04 5.02 9.70
CA LEU A 82 13.72 3.64 9.34
C LEU A 82 13.80 3.44 7.82
N LEU A 83 13.28 4.38 7.04
CA LEU A 83 13.34 4.31 5.58
C LEU A 83 14.78 4.46 5.08
N GLN A 84 15.58 5.32 5.72
CA GLN A 84 16.98 5.46 5.40
C GLN A 84 17.76 4.17 5.67
N GLU A 85 17.44 3.48 6.75
CA GLU A 85 18.04 2.18 7.07
C GLU A 85 17.66 1.13 6.01
N ILE A 86 16.40 1.08 5.62
CA ILE A 86 15.93 0.17 4.57
C ILE A 86 16.66 0.44 3.27
N ARG A 87 16.80 1.71 2.88
CA ARG A 87 17.55 2.09 1.67
C ARG A 87 19.01 1.68 1.78
N GLY A 88 19.62 1.86 2.95
CA GLY A 88 20.99 1.46 3.21
C GLY A 88 21.23 -0.05 3.09
N ARG A 89 20.18 -0.86 3.23
CA ARG A 89 20.27 -2.31 3.07
C ARG A 89 20.08 -2.78 1.64
N GLY A 90 19.99 -1.86 0.68
CA GLY A 90 19.94 -2.19 -0.75
C GLY A 90 18.57 -2.07 -1.39
N TYR A 91 17.54 -1.68 -0.65
CA TYR A 91 16.21 -1.43 -1.23
C TYR A 91 16.17 -0.04 -1.87
N TRP A 92 15.66 0.02 -3.08
CA TRP A 92 15.59 1.29 -3.79
C TRP A 92 14.43 2.14 -3.28
N LEU A 93 14.76 3.33 -2.77
CA LEU A 93 13.78 4.34 -2.35
C LEU A 93 14.25 5.69 -2.90
N SER A 94 13.36 6.42 -3.54
CA SER A 94 13.70 7.72 -4.10
C SER A 94 13.80 8.79 -3.00
N ASP A 95 14.58 9.84 -3.27
CA ASP A 95 14.67 10.98 -2.35
C ASP A 95 13.30 11.65 -2.19
N GLU A 96 12.52 11.73 -3.28
CA GLU A 96 11.16 12.29 -3.24
C GLU A 96 10.27 11.50 -2.31
N LEU A 97 10.36 10.18 -2.33
CA LEU A 97 9.58 9.32 -1.44
C LEU A 97 9.95 9.57 0.02
N LEU A 98 11.25 9.64 0.31
CA LEU A 98 11.72 9.91 1.68
C LEU A 98 11.27 11.28 2.17
N THR A 99 11.35 12.29 1.32
CA THR A 99 10.91 13.66 1.65
C THR A 99 9.41 13.70 1.94
N GLU A 100 8.62 13.06 1.11
CA GLU A 100 7.16 13.00 1.30
C GLU A 100 6.78 12.23 2.56
N ALA A 101 7.45 11.12 2.81
CA ALA A 101 7.22 10.33 4.02
C ALA A 101 7.54 11.14 5.28
N ALA A 102 8.66 11.87 5.28
CA ALA A 102 9.05 12.73 6.40
C ALA A 102 8.01 13.83 6.61
N ARG A 103 7.55 14.46 5.55
CA ARG A 103 6.52 15.50 5.61
C ARG A 103 5.23 14.96 6.25
N LEU A 104 4.76 13.82 5.78
CA LEU A 104 3.54 13.20 6.30
C LEU A 104 3.69 12.74 7.75
N ALA A 105 4.89 12.35 8.14
CA ALA A 105 5.18 11.92 9.51
C ALA A 105 5.50 13.10 10.45
N GLY A 106 5.54 14.33 9.94
CA GLY A 106 5.89 15.50 10.71
C GLY A 106 7.38 15.56 11.08
N GLU A 107 8.24 14.96 10.27
CA GLU A 107 9.68 14.90 10.49
C GLU A 107 10.41 15.82 9.52
N GLN A 108 11.53 16.36 9.97
CA GLN A 108 12.34 17.21 9.11
C GLN A 108 13.35 16.38 8.32
N VAL A 109 13.50 16.75 7.05
CA VAL A 109 14.55 16.19 6.18
C VAL A 109 15.75 17.14 6.26
N GLU A 110 16.89 16.59 6.63
CA GLU A 110 18.14 17.33 6.63
C GLU A 110 18.88 17.14 5.31
#